data_16b81904111f2bda49c5566753568c77
#
_entry.id   16b81904111f2bda49c5566753568c77
#
_cell.length_a   1.000
_cell.length_b   1.000
_cell.length_c   1.000
_cell.angle_alpha   90.00
_cell.angle_beta   90.00
_cell.angle_gamma   90.00
#
_symmetry.space_group_name_H-M   'P 1'
#
loop_
_entity.id
_entity.type
_entity.pdbx_description
1 polymer ?
#
loop_
_entity_poly.entity_id
_entity_poly.type
_entity_poly.pdbx_seq_one_letter_code
_entity_poly.pdbx_strand_id
1 'polypeptide(L)'
;MALWLRPDETGKASRVRGPSPIALLKRKRINVFRLFRRSPNRDVIDRLHGEVMALARQPAFFAEYGVADTVEGRFEVLALVGALVVRRIEAMPDPGRDLAQDLTDSFFTHFDVALREIGVGDLTVPKKIKKMAQGWLGRGVAYREGLDQPDDATLVLGLARNVYGDESRAGDPQILRLARYARSLDAAFDGMDVPALLRDGVPRVEAESV
;
A
#
# COMPACT_ATOMS: atom_id res chain seq x y z
N MET A 1 -13.65 -19.74 -41.06
CA MET A 1 -15.13 -19.96 -41.13
C MET A 1 -15.71 -19.28 -39.90
N ALA A 2 -16.23 -18.09 -40.09
CA ALA A 2 -16.77 -17.22 -39.06
C ALA A 2 -18.21 -17.64 -38.74
N LEU A 3 -18.53 -17.77 -37.48
CA LEU A 3 -19.93 -17.74 -37.01
C LEU A 3 -19.89 -17.43 -35.51
N TRP A 4 -20.41 -16.29 -35.11
CA TRP A 4 -21.13 -15.91 -33.88
C TRP A 4 -21.11 -14.40 -33.71
N LEU A 5 -21.77 -13.70 -34.63
CA LEU A 5 -22.32 -12.38 -34.41
C LEU A 5 -23.78 -12.43 -34.90
N ARG A 6 -24.72 -12.57 -33.99
CA ARG A 6 -26.11 -12.15 -34.24
C ARG A 6 -26.30 -10.80 -33.56
N PRO A 7 -26.62 -9.73 -34.26
CA PRO A 7 -27.09 -8.48 -33.65
C PRO A 7 -28.53 -8.68 -33.19
N ASP A 8 -28.84 -8.28 -31.95
CA ASP A 8 -30.21 -8.11 -31.50
C ASP A 8 -30.82 -6.87 -32.18
N GLU A 9 -32.08 -6.93 -32.50
CA GLU A 9 -32.81 -5.95 -33.34
C GLU A 9 -33.06 -4.59 -32.65
N THR A 10 -32.39 -4.26 -31.53
CA THR A 10 -32.67 -3.02 -30.78
C THR A 10 -31.57 -1.97 -30.78
N GLY A 11 -30.42 -2.20 -31.43
CA GLY A 11 -29.44 -1.14 -31.74
C GLY A 11 -28.88 -0.36 -30.54
N LYS A 12 -29.02 -0.83 -29.28
CA LYS A 12 -28.44 -0.20 -28.09
C LYS A 12 -27.39 -1.10 -27.47
N ALA A 13 -26.14 -0.76 -27.72
CA ALA A 13 -25.01 -1.33 -26.97
C ALA A 13 -25.16 -0.99 -25.47
N SER A 14 -25.66 -1.94 -24.68
CA SER A 14 -25.65 -1.85 -23.23
C SER A 14 -24.20 -1.99 -22.75
N ARG A 15 -23.53 -0.86 -22.54
CA ARG A 15 -22.30 -0.84 -21.75
C ARG A 15 -22.66 -1.29 -20.34
N VAL A 16 -22.33 -2.52 -19.99
CA VAL A 16 -22.27 -2.97 -18.61
C VAL A 16 -21.17 -2.11 -17.95
N ARG A 17 -21.59 -1.04 -17.31
CA ARG A 17 -20.71 -0.25 -16.45
C ARG A 17 -20.47 -1.08 -15.21
N GLY A 18 -19.32 -1.73 -15.12
CA GLY A 18 -18.80 -2.19 -13.84
C GLY A 18 -18.77 -1.02 -12.85
N PRO A 19 -18.87 -1.27 -11.55
CA PRO A 19 -18.86 -0.22 -10.54
C PRO A 19 -17.61 0.63 -10.74
N SER A 20 -17.80 1.97 -10.84
CA SER A 20 -16.68 2.89 -11.02
C SER A 20 -15.70 2.74 -9.85
N PRO A 21 -14.38 2.95 -10.06
CA PRO A 21 -13.38 2.94 -8.98
C PRO A 21 -13.77 3.84 -7.80
N ILE A 22 -14.48 4.93 -8.06
CA ILE A 22 -15.01 5.87 -7.06
C ILE A 22 -16.12 5.25 -6.21
N ALA A 23 -16.88 4.27 -6.73
CA ALA A 23 -17.92 3.59 -5.95
C ALA A 23 -17.34 2.60 -4.93
N LEU A 24 -16.19 2.00 -5.23
CA LEU A 24 -15.42 1.19 -4.28
C LEU A 24 -14.79 2.05 -3.17
N LEU A 25 -14.35 3.27 -3.49
CA LEU A 25 -13.82 4.24 -2.52
C LEU A 25 -14.91 4.75 -1.54
N LYS A 26 -16.18 4.80 -1.94
CA LYS A 26 -17.28 5.21 -1.04
C LYS A 26 -17.59 4.21 0.08
N ARG A 27 -17.15 2.97 0.00
CA ARG A 27 -17.39 1.95 1.03
C ARG A 27 -16.35 1.90 2.17
N LYS A 28 -15.13 2.41 1.96
CA LYS A 28 -14.10 2.52 3.02
C LYS A 28 -14.10 3.96 3.57
N ARG A 29 -15.02 4.30 4.44
CA ARG A 29 -14.88 5.46 5.31
C ARG A 29 -13.76 5.14 6.29
N ILE A 30 -12.60 5.79 6.14
CA ILE A 30 -11.61 5.85 7.21
C ILE A 30 -12.33 6.56 8.35
N ASN A 31 -12.68 5.80 9.38
CA ASN A 31 -13.38 6.34 10.54
C ASN A 31 -12.33 6.96 11.46
N VAL A 32 -12.02 8.24 11.21
CA VAL A 32 -11.03 9.03 11.97
C VAL A 32 -11.32 9.00 13.48
N PHE A 33 -12.55 8.70 13.89
CA PHE A 33 -12.93 8.55 15.30
C PHE A 33 -12.48 7.22 15.94
N ARG A 34 -12.01 6.22 15.17
CA ARG A 34 -11.45 4.98 15.72
C ARG A 34 -10.00 5.13 16.17
N LEU A 35 -9.29 6.16 15.73
CA LEU A 35 -7.89 6.44 16.09
C LEU A 35 -7.64 6.56 17.60
N PHE A 36 -8.68 6.69 18.42
CA PHE A 36 -8.58 6.84 19.87
C PHE A 36 -9.09 5.63 20.67
N ARG A 37 -9.50 4.54 20.01
CA ARG A 37 -9.83 3.31 20.72
C ARG A 37 -8.54 2.54 21.02
N ARG A 38 -8.27 2.28 22.29
CA ARG A 38 -7.23 1.31 22.68
C ARG A 38 -7.61 -0.04 22.08
N SER A 39 -6.81 -0.50 21.11
CA SER A 39 -6.92 -1.86 20.59
C SER A 39 -6.52 -2.85 21.70
N PRO A 40 -7.24 -3.95 21.90
CA PRO A 40 -6.82 -5.02 22.79
C PRO A 40 -5.49 -5.66 22.37
N ASN A 41 -5.05 -5.42 21.13
CA ASN A 41 -3.82 -5.95 20.54
C ASN A 41 -2.70 -4.90 20.40
N ARG A 42 -2.69 -3.88 21.26
CA ARG A 42 -1.77 -2.73 21.11
C ARG A 42 -0.32 -3.15 20.96
N ASP A 43 0.17 -4.03 21.83
CA ASP A 43 1.59 -4.47 21.81
C ASP A 43 1.94 -5.19 20.50
N VAL A 44 1.00 -5.95 19.95
CA VAL A 44 1.14 -6.62 18.65
C VAL A 44 1.21 -5.58 17.52
N ILE A 45 0.30 -4.61 17.52
CA ILE A 45 0.26 -3.56 16.51
C ILE A 45 1.52 -2.70 16.58
N ASP A 46 1.97 -2.31 17.78
CA ASP A 46 3.20 -1.52 17.99
C ASP A 46 4.43 -2.29 17.45
N ARG A 47 4.49 -3.61 17.65
CA ARG A 47 5.55 -4.46 17.09
C ARG A 47 5.48 -4.51 15.57
N LEU A 48 4.33 -4.87 14.97
CA LEU A 48 4.16 -4.95 13.51
C LEU A 48 4.45 -3.60 12.85
N HIS A 49 4.00 -2.50 13.46
CA HIS A 49 4.33 -1.14 13.04
C HIS A 49 5.84 -0.92 13.00
N GLY A 50 6.54 -1.25 14.09
CA GLY A 50 8.00 -1.12 14.17
C GLY A 50 8.73 -1.93 13.10
N GLU A 51 8.27 -3.15 12.83
CA GLU A 51 8.83 -4.03 11.80
C GLU A 51 8.63 -3.45 10.38
N VAL A 52 7.44 -2.95 10.06
CA VAL A 52 7.17 -2.26 8.79
C VAL A 52 8.03 -0.99 8.64
N MET A 53 8.15 -0.20 9.72
CA MET A 53 9.01 0.98 9.72
C MET A 53 10.48 0.62 9.51
N ALA A 54 10.95 -0.50 10.06
CA ALA A 54 12.32 -0.99 9.86
C ALA A 54 12.55 -1.43 8.41
N LEU A 55 11.61 -2.19 7.82
CA LEU A 55 11.65 -2.57 6.41
C LEU A 55 11.70 -1.34 5.48
N ALA A 56 10.88 -0.32 5.74
CA ALA A 56 10.82 0.87 4.92
C ALA A 56 12.05 1.80 5.07
N ARG A 57 12.90 1.58 6.08
CA ARG A 57 14.08 2.40 6.35
C ARG A 57 15.39 1.79 5.85
N GLN A 58 15.34 0.68 5.11
CA GLN A 58 16.55 0.06 4.59
C GLN A 58 17.32 1.06 3.70
N PRO A 59 18.64 1.24 3.93
CA PRO A 59 19.45 2.22 3.18
C PRO A 59 19.45 1.99 1.68
N ALA A 60 19.33 0.73 1.23
CA ALA A 60 19.35 0.36 -0.18
C ALA A 60 18.28 1.07 -1.02
N PHE A 61 17.11 1.39 -0.47
CA PHE A 61 16.08 2.14 -1.20
C PHE A 61 16.59 3.51 -1.67
N PHE A 62 17.41 4.16 -0.86
CA PHE A 62 17.91 5.51 -1.13
C PHE A 62 19.25 5.46 -1.86
N ALA A 63 20.15 4.57 -1.45
CA ALA A 63 21.49 4.47 -2.01
C ALA A 63 21.53 3.75 -3.36
N GLU A 64 20.74 2.70 -3.56
CA GLU A 64 20.83 1.82 -4.71
C GLU A 64 19.59 1.89 -5.62
N TYR A 65 18.38 2.02 -5.05
CA TYR A 65 17.14 2.07 -5.81
C TYR A 65 16.81 3.48 -6.29
N GLY A 66 17.60 4.50 -5.89
CA GLY A 66 17.46 5.88 -6.36
C GLY A 66 16.17 6.57 -5.89
N VAL A 67 15.55 6.09 -4.83
CA VAL A 67 14.48 6.84 -4.15
C VAL A 67 15.10 8.07 -3.50
N ALA A 68 14.49 9.24 -3.67
CA ALA A 68 15.00 10.45 -3.06
C ALA A 68 15.00 10.33 -1.53
N ASP A 69 16.16 10.61 -0.87
CA ASP A 69 16.25 10.62 0.59
C ASP A 69 15.71 11.94 1.16
N THR A 70 14.42 12.15 0.98
CA THR A 70 13.63 13.27 1.46
C THR A 70 12.47 12.75 2.33
N VAL A 71 11.77 13.65 3.02
CA VAL A 71 10.57 13.29 3.78
C VAL A 71 9.53 12.63 2.86
N GLU A 72 9.35 13.17 1.67
CA GLU A 72 8.43 12.65 0.66
C GLU A 72 8.86 11.26 0.17
N GLY A 73 10.13 11.07 -0.20
CA GLY A 73 10.63 9.78 -0.66
C GLY A 73 10.55 8.71 0.43
N ARG A 74 10.88 9.05 1.68
CA ARG A 74 10.71 8.15 2.83
C ARG A 74 9.24 7.78 3.07
N PHE A 75 8.31 8.73 2.87
CA PHE A 75 6.89 8.45 2.91
C PHE A 75 6.46 7.50 1.79
N GLU A 76 7.00 7.67 0.56
CA GLU A 76 6.66 6.79 -0.57
C GLU A 76 7.09 5.33 -0.33
N VAL A 77 8.31 5.13 0.20
CA VAL A 77 8.76 3.77 0.56
C VAL A 77 7.89 3.17 1.67
N LEU A 78 7.58 3.96 2.70
CA LEU A 78 6.70 3.50 3.77
C LEU A 78 5.28 3.19 3.26
N ALA A 79 4.76 4.01 2.35
CA ALA A 79 3.45 3.77 1.74
C ALA A 79 3.45 2.50 0.87
N LEU A 80 4.56 2.21 0.17
CA LEU A 80 4.71 0.96 -0.57
C LEU A 80 4.74 -0.24 0.39
N VAL A 81 5.72 -0.29 1.29
CA VAL A 81 5.91 -1.44 2.20
C VAL A 81 4.67 -1.66 3.07
N GLY A 82 4.13 -0.58 3.64
CA GLY A 82 2.92 -0.65 4.48
C GLY A 82 1.69 -1.13 3.71
N ALA A 83 1.49 -0.67 2.46
CA ALA A 83 0.37 -1.12 1.64
C ALA A 83 0.47 -2.61 1.29
N LEU A 84 1.68 -3.12 1.00
CA LEU A 84 1.94 -4.53 0.74
C LEU A 84 1.63 -5.39 1.97
N VAL A 85 2.16 -5.02 3.13
CA VAL A 85 1.92 -5.74 4.38
C VAL A 85 0.43 -5.72 4.76
N VAL A 86 -0.21 -4.55 4.72
CA VAL A 86 -1.65 -4.42 5.01
C VAL A 86 -2.49 -5.26 4.04
N ARG A 87 -2.17 -5.27 2.74
CA ARG A 87 -2.86 -6.10 1.75
C ARG A 87 -2.81 -7.59 2.13
N ARG A 88 -1.64 -8.09 2.51
CA ARG A 88 -1.45 -9.52 2.86
C ARG A 88 -2.15 -9.87 4.17
N ILE A 89 -2.08 -9.02 5.19
CA ILE A 89 -2.78 -9.24 6.46
C ILE A 89 -4.30 -9.16 6.27
N GLU A 90 -4.80 -8.22 5.45
CA GLU A 90 -6.25 -8.10 5.13
C GLU A 90 -6.81 -9.35 4.45
N ALA A 91 -5.98 -10.09 3.71
CA ALA A 91 -6.36 -11.33 3.02
C ALA A 91 -6.34 -12.57 3.93
N MET A 92 -5.76 -12.50 5.12
CA MET A 92 -5.75 -13.61 6.08
C MET A 92 -7.15 -13.87 6.66
N PRO A 93 -7.43 -15.09 7.14
CA PRO A 93 -8.65 -15.36 7.92
C PRO A 93 -8.80 -14.42 9.12
N ASP A 94 -10.00 -14.35 9.70
CA ASP A 94 -10.22 -13.57 10.91
C ASP A 94 -9.19 -13.92 12.02
N PRO A 95 -8.64 -12.91 12.71
CA PRO A 95 -8.95 -11.47 12.69
C PRO A 95 -8.07 -10.62 11.73
N GLY A 96 -7.57 -11.17 10.62
CA GLY A 96 -6.63 -10.50 9.71
C GLY A 96 -7.11 -9.11 9.27
N ARG A 97 -8.39 -8.96 8.92
CA ARG A 97 -8.94 -7.65 8.52
C ARG A 97 -8.89 -6.60 9.63
N ASP A 98 -9.18 -6.98 10.86
CA ASP A 98 -9.13 -6.06 12.00
C ASP A 98 -7.69 -5.68 12.32
N LEU A 99 -6.75 -6.63 12.25
CA LEU A 99 -5.31 -6.36 12.40
C LEU A 99 -4.79 -5.40 11.31
N ALA A 100 -5.18 -5.61 10.06
CA ALA A 100 -4.81 -4.74 8.94
C ALA A 100 -5.33 -3.30 9.14
N GLN A 101 -6.56 -3.17 9.67
CA GLN A 101 -7.13 -1.87 9.99
C GLN A 101 -6.38 -1.20 11.15
N ASP A 102 -6.16 -1.92 12.26
CA ASP A 102 -5.45 -1.39 13.43
C ASP A 102 -4.01 -0.99 13.08
N LEU A 103 -3.32 -1.77 12.25
CA LEU A 103 -1.99 -1.43 11.74
C LEU A 103 -2.02 -0.17 10.86
N THR A 104 -3.01 -0.04 9.98
CA THR A 104 -3.19 1.18 9.17
C THR A 104 -3.42 2.39 10.06
N ASP A 105 -4.29 2.29 11.05
CA ASP A 105 -4.59 3.37 11.99
C ASP A 105 -3.33 3.78 12.79
N SER A 106 -2.44 2.83 13.10
CA SER A 106 -1.17 3.11 13.78
C SER A 106 -0.23 3.98 12.94
N PHE A 107 -0.16 3.77 11.60
CA PHE A 107 0.62 4.64 10.71
C PHE A 107 0.10 6.07 10.72
N PHE A 108 -1.23 6.27 10.66
CA PHE A 108 -1.79 7.62 10.69
C PHE A 108 -1.63 8.32 12.04
N THR A 109 -1.65 7.56 13.14
CA THR A 109 -1.31 8.08 14.47
C THR A 109 0.14 8.55 14.51
N HIS A 110 1.06 7.76 13.97
CA HIS A 110 2.48 8.13 13.86
C HIS A 110 2.68 9.39 13.00
N PHE A 111 1.99 9.50 11.84
CA PHE A 111 2.07 10.69 10.99
C PHE A 111 1.54 11.94 11.69
N ASP A 112 0.46 11.85 12.47
CA ASP A 112 -0.07 12.98 13.24
C ASP A 112 0.98 13.50 14.24
N VAL A 113 1.60 12.58 15.00
CA VAL A 113 2.67 12.93 15.94
C VAL A 113 3.86 13.57 15.20
N ALA A 114 4.36 12.92 14.16
CA ALA A 114 5.51 13.41 13.40
C ALA A 114 5.28 14.81 12.80
N LEU A 115 4.08 15.07 12.26
CA LEU A 115 3.74 16.40 11.72
C LEU A 115 3.76 17.48 12.81
N ARG A 116 3.30 17.17 14.03
CA ARG A 116 3.34 18.09 15.17
C ARG A 116 4.76 18.35 15.64
N GLU A 117 5.58 17.31 15.72
CA GLU A 117 6.99 17.41 16.13
C GLU A 117 7.82 18.30 15.19
N ILE A 118 7.54 18.25 13.87
CA ILE A 118 8.20 19.15 12.89
C ILE A 118 7.56 20.55 12.82
N GLY A 119 6.65 20.90 13.74
CA GLY A 119 6.11 22.24 13.89
C GLY A 119 4.93 22.58 12.97
N VAL A 120 4.24 21.58 12.40
CA VAL A 120 3.00 21.83 11.65
C VAL A 120 1.92 22.26 12.63
N GLY A 121 1.33 23.44 12.41
CA GLY A 121 0.29 23.99 13.31
C GLY A 121 -0.95 23.09 13.39
N ASP A 122 -1.54 22.99 14.58
CA ASP A 122 -2.66 22.10 14.93
C ASP A 122 -3.85 22.18 13.96
N LEU A 123 -4.17 23.36 13.44
CA LEU A 123 -5.25 23.54 12.47
C LEU A 123 -4.92 22.99 11.07
N THR A 124 -3.65 22.77 10.78
CA THR A 124 -3.16 22.29 9.47
C THR A 124 -2.96 20.77 9.47
N VAL A 125 -2.61 20.18 10.60
CA VAL A 125 -2.36 18.73 10.74
C VAL A 125 -3.53 17.90 10.20
N PRO A 126 -4.82 18.14 10.55
CA PRO A 126 -5.92 17.32 10.03
C PRO A 126 -6.05 17.36 8.50
N LYS A 127 -5.74 18.51 7.87
CA LYS A 127 -5.78 18.65 6.41
C LYS A 127 -4.65 17.83 5.75
N LYS A 128 -3.45 17.86 6.33
CA LYS A 128 -2.31 17.09 5.85
C LYS A 128 -2.58 15.58 6.02
N ILE A 129 -3.04 15.14 7.18
CA ILE A 129 -3.39 13.73 7.44
C ILE A 129 -4.45 13.25 6.45
N LYS A 130 -5.49 14.04 6.18
CA LYS A 130 -6.50 13.68 5.15
C LYS A 130 -5.88 13.51 3.76
N LYS A 131 -4.96 14.40 3.36
CA LYS A 131 -4.25 14.29 2.08
C LYS A 131 -3.36 13.04 2.04
N MET A 132 -2.63 12.76 3.12
CA MET A 132 -1.80 11.55 3.23
C MET A 132 -2.65 10.28 3.16
N ALA A 133 -3.81 10.24 3.83
CA ALA A 133 -4.74 9.12 3.77
C ALA A 133 -5.28 8.88 2.36
N GLN A 134 -5.63 9.94 1.64
CA GLN A 134 -6.04 9.83 0.23
C GLN A 134 -4.92 9.28 -0.65
N GLY A 135 -3.69 9.79 -0.45
CA GLY A 135 -2.49 9.31 -1.14
C GLY A 135 -2.18 7.85 -0.83
N TRP A 136 -2.25 7.45 0.44
CA TRP A 136 -2.07 6.06 0.88
C TRP A 136 -3.06 5.11 0.20
N LEU A 137 -4.35 5.45 0.22
CA LEU A 137 -5.38 4.63 -0.42
C LEU A 137 -5.17 4.49 -1.93
N GLY A 138 -4.82 5.59 -2.62
CA GLY A 138 -4.56 5.55 -4.06
C GLY A 138 -3.35 4.65 -4.40
N ARG A 139 -2.28 4.71 -3.60
CA ARG A 139 -1.10 3.86 -3.75
C ARG A 139 -1.43 2.39 -3.48
N GLY A 140 -2.16 2.11 -2.41
CA GLY A 140 -2.59 0.75 -2.07
C GLY A 140 -3.42 0.10 -3.18
N VAL A 141 -4.29 0.87 -3.85
CA VAL A 141 -5.05 0.38 -5.02
C VAL A 141 -4.10 0.10 -6.19
N ALA A 142 -3.22 1.03 -6.54
CA ALA A 142 -2.32 0.88 -7.68
C ALA A 142 -1.35 -0.31 -7.51
N TYR A 143 -0.80 -0.47 -6.31
CA TYR A 143 0.12 -1.60 -6.04
C TYR A 143 -0.62 -2.94 -6.00
N ARG A 144 -1.84 -2.98 -5.45
CA ARG A 144 -2.68 -4.18 -5.48
C ARG A 144 -2.99 -4.59 -6.92
N GLU A 145 -3.47 -3.65 -7.74
CA GLU A 145 -3.77 -3.91 -9.15
C GLU A 145 -2.53 -4.42 -9.91
N GLY A 146 -1.35 -3.86 -9.63
CA GLY A 146 -0.10 -4.29 -10.24
C GLY A 146 0.35 -5.68 -9.79
N LEU A 147 0.20 -6.01 -8.50
CA LEU A 147 0.56 -7.32 -7.95
C LEU A 147 -0.41 -8.44 -8.36
N ASP A 148 -1.67 -8.10 -8.63
CA ASP A 148 -2.67 -9.05 -9.09
C ASP A 148 -2.48 -9.43 -10.58
N GLN A 149 -1.61 -8.72 -11.33
CA GLN A 149 -1.24 -9.09 -12.70
C GLN A 149 -0.10 -10.11 -12.72
N PRO A 150 -0.05 -10.99 -13.74
CA PRO A 150 1.01 -11.97 -13.90
C PRO A 150 2.36 -11.35 -14.30
N ASP A 151 2.34 -10.15 -14.87
CA ASP A 151 3.52 -9.37 -15.26
C ASP A 151 3.71 -8.13 -14.40
N ASP A 152 4.83 -7.43 -14.59
CA ASP A 152 5.20 -6.27 -13.79
C ASP A 152 4.78 -4.93 -14.40
N ALA A 153 4.20 -4.89 -15.59
CA ALA A 153 3.97 -3.63 -16.31
C ALA A 153 3.13 -2.62 -15.50
N THR A 154 1.99 -3.08 -14.95
CA THR A 154 1.11 -2.22 -14.13
C THR A 154 1.78 -1.81 -12.81
N LEU A 155 2.51 -2.73 -12.16
CA LEU A 155 3.23 -2.44 -10.92
C LEU A 155 4.34 -1.41 -11.16
N VAL A 156 5.13 -1.60 -12.19
CA VAL A 156 6.24 -0.70 -12.56
C VAL A 156 5.74 0.71 -12.88
N LEU A 157 4.65 0.84 -13.64
CA LEU A 157 4.01 2.15 -13.90
C LEU A 157 3.53 2.81 -12.60
N GLY A 158 2.90 2.04 -11.71
CA GLY A 158 2.46 2.52 -10.40
C GLY A 158 3.64 3.01 -9.54
N LEU A 159 4.75 2.28 -9.54
CA LEU A 159 5.97 2.66 -8.81
C LEU A 159 6.64 3.89 -9.43
N ALA A 160 6.79 3.93 -10.76
CA ALA A 160 7.35 5.06 -11.47
C ALA A 160 6.60 6.36 -11.15
N ARG A 161 5.28 6.33 -11.22
CA ARG A 161 4.42 7.48 -10.89
C ARG A 161 4.49 7.89 -9.43
N ASN A 162 4.37 6.95 -8.51
CA ASN A 162 4.19 7.28 -7.09
C ASN A 162 5.52 7.52 -6.37
N VAL A 163 6.52 6.66 -6.59
CA VAL A 163 7.80 6.72 -5.87
C VAL A 163 8.77 7.69 -6.53
N TYR A 164 8.78 7.73 -7.86
CA TYR A 164 9.75 8.56 -8.61
C TYR A 164 9.10 9.78 -9.28
N GLY A 165 7.76 9.90 -9.23
CA GLY A 165 7.03 11.05 -9.76
C GLY A 165 7.01 11.17 -11.29
N ASP A 166 7.44 10.13 -12.02
CA ASP A 166 7.59 10.17 -13.48
C ASP A 166 7.32 8.79 -14.11
N GLU A 167 6.18 8.62 -14.75
CA GLU A 167 5.80 7.37 -15.44
C GLU A 167 6.71 7.04 -16.63
N SER A 168 7.35 8.04 -17.25
CA SER A 168 8.24 7.82 -18.39
C SER A 168 9.49 7.01 -18.01
N ARG A 169 9.82 6.95 -16.74
CA ARG A 169 10.93 6.21 -16.15
C ARG A 169 10.64 4.73 -15.89
N ALA A 170 9.47 4.22 -16.26
CA ALA A 170 9.04 2.83 -15.98
C ALA A 170 10.05 1.75 -16.45
N GLY A 171 10.90 2.05 -17.45
CA GLY A 171 11.97 1.17 -17.91
C GLY A 171 13.28 1.25 -17.13
N ASP A 172 13.40 2.14 -16.14
CA ASP A 172 14.63 2.33 -15.38
C ASP A 172 14.96 1.07 -14.55
N PRO A 173 16.22 0.62 -14.55
CA PRO A 173 16.65 -0.56 -13.79
C PRO A 173 16.33 -0.48 -12.28
N GLN A 174 16.39 0.72 -11.70
CA GLN A 174 16.07 0.97 -10.30
C GLN A 174 14.59 0.72 -9.99
N ILE A 175 13.69 1.11 -10.90
CA ILE A 175 12.24 0.89 -10.75
C ILE A 175 11.90 -0.60 -10.94
N LEU A 176 12.53 -1.26 -11.91
CA LEU A 176 12.39 -2.70 -12.11
C LEU A 176 12.89 -3.48 -10.88
N ARG A 177 13.97 -3.03 -10.25
CA ARG A 177 14.49 -3.61 -9.02
C ARG A 177 13.51 -3.41 -7.85
N LEU A 178 12.91 -2.23 -7.73
CA LEU A 178 11.88 -1.95 -6.72
C LEU A 178 10.63 -2.81 -6.93
N ALA A 179 10.24 -3.08 -8.18
CA ALA A 179 9.13 -3.98 -8.50
C ALA A 179 9.44 -5.43 -8.07
N ARG A 180 10.65 -5.92 -8.31
CA ARG A 180 11.09 -7.24 -7.81
C ARG A 180 11.04 -7.31 -6.28
N TYR A 181 11.53 -6.27 -5.59
CA TYR A 181 11.43 -6.18 -4.14
C TYR A 181 9.98 -6.27 -3.67
N ALA A 182 9.08 -5.51 -4.29
CA ALA A 182 7.66 -5.52 -3.95
C ALA A 182 7.03 -6.91 -4.12
N ARG A 183 7.36 -7.62 -5.20
CA ARG A 183 6.94 -9.02 -5.41
C ARG A 183 7.54 -9.98 -4.39
N SER A 184 8.83 -9.84 -4.10
CA SER A 184 9.49 -10.67 -3.10
C SER A 184 8.89 -10.49 -1.71
N LEU A 185 8.57 -9.25 -1.32
CA LEU A 185 7.90 -8.97 -0.06
C LEU A 185 6.48 -9.53 -0.04
N ASP A 186 5.72 -9.39 -1.13
CA ASP A 186 4.38 -9.96 -1.23
C ASP A 186 4.42 -11.49 -1.11
N ALA A 187 5.30 -12.16 -1.86
CA ALA A 187 5.48 -13.61 -1.85
C ALA A 187 5.97 -14.16 -0.50
N ALA A 188 6.74 -13.38 0.26
CA ALA A 188 7.20 -13.79 1.59
C ALA A 188 6.07 -14.05 2.60
N PHE A 189 4.86 -13.60 2.30
CA PHE A 189 3.67 -13.90 3.09
C PHE A 189 2.93 -15.17 2.63
N ASP A 190 3.39 -15.85 1.59
CA ASP A 190 2.68 -17.03 1.09
C ASP A 190 2.63 -18.15 2.14
N GLY A 191 1.41 -18.65 2.36
CA GLY A 191 1.16 -19.67 3.38
C GLY A 191 1.15 -19.15 4.83
N MET A 192 1.37 -17.84 5.06
CA MET A 192 1.31 -17.26 6.40
C MET A 192 -0.15 -17.01 6.83
N ASP A 193 -0.46 -17.39 8.05
CA ASP A 193 -1.73 -17.08 8.73
C ASP A 193 -1.52 -16.10 9.89
N VAL A 194 -2.62 -15.68 10.53
CA VAL A 194 -2.55 -14.76 11.67
C VAL A 194 -1.73 -15.33 12.83
N PRO A 195 -1.86 -16.59 13.27
CA PRO A 195 -1.00 -17.18 14.29
C PRO A 195 0.50 -17.12 13.95
N ALA A 196 0.88 -17.40 12.71
CA ALA A 196 2.26 -17.29 12.24
C ALA A 196 2.76 -15.84 12.28
N LEU A 197 1.96 -14.89 11.78
CA LEU A 197 2.27 -13.46 11.87
C LEU A 197 2.46 -12.98 13.32
N LEU A 198 1.59 -13.43 14.23
CA LEU A 198 1.69 -13.06 15.65
C LEU A 198 2.93 -13.66 16.33
N ARG A 199 3.41 -14.81 15.90
CA ARG A 199 4.60 -15.47 16.44
C ARG A 199 5.88 -14.90 15.83
N ASP A 200 5.94 -14.82 14.50
CA ASP A 200 7.17 -14.62 13.72
C ASP A 200 7.34 -13.15 13.27
N GLY A 201 6.25 -12.36 13.26
CA GLY A 201 6.26 -10.97 12.80
C GLY A 201 6.13 -10.84 11.28
N VAL A 202 6.42 -9.64 10.78
CA VAL A 202 6.44 -9.33 9.35
C VAL A 202 7.66 -9.99 8.70
N PRO A 203 7.49 -10.73 7.59
CA PRO A 203 8.61 -11.33 6.87
C PRO A 203 9.66 -10.29 6.48
N ARG A 204 10.94 -10.62 6.71
CA ARG A 204 12.05 -9.76 6.31
C ARG A 204 12.47 -10.06 4.89
N VAL A 205 12.51 -9.03 4.08
CA VAL A 205 13.11 -9.05 2.75
C VAL A 205 14.14 -7.94 2.70
N GLU A 206 15.40 -8.33 2.50
CA GLU A 206 16.50 -7.36 2.42
C GLU A 206 16.54 -6.77 1.01
N ALA A 207 16.45 -5.44 0.91
CA ALA A 207 16.47 -4.73 -0.37
C ALA A 207 17.80 -4.92 -1.13
N GLU A 208 18.91 -5.14 -0.42
CA GLU A 208 20.23 -5.40 -1.02
C GLU A 208 20.31 -6.75 -1.77
N SER A 209 19.45 -7.72 -1.42
CA SER A 209 19.49 -9.09 -1.95
C SER A 209 18.58 -9.34 -3.14
N VAL A 210 17.89 -8.31 -3.67
CA VAL A 210 16.88 -8.45 -4.74
C VAL A 210 17.33 -7.81 -6.07
#